data_f4e3c1d690d4a8053e3d7865a19f44a5
#
_entry.id   f4e3c1d690d4a8053e3d7865a19f44a5
#
_cell.length_a   1.000
_cell.length_b   1.000
_cell.length_c   1.000
_cell.angle_alpha   90.00
_cell.angle_beta   90.00
_cell.angle_gamma   90.00
#
_symmetry.space_group_name_H-M   'P 1'
#
loop_
_entity.id
_entity.type
_entity.pdbx_description
1 polymer ?
#
loop_
_entity_poly.entity_id
_entity_poly.type
_entity_poly.pdbx_seq_one_letter_code
_entity_poly.pdbx_strand_id
1 'polypeptide(L)'
;NIMSWRIPFLFNGVWGLITLFYIWKWVPSLPALPDTGLKGQFRFLKNLAPWLLIFTTMFGNGGIFCWYSYVTPLMTHVAGFSENSMTFIMVLAGLSMTVGNLMGGKFSDQYGAARVVKYTQVIMASGLLAIFFAASVSWLAVILMCICTAGLFAVSAPQQLLLLRNSRGGEMMGAACVQVAFNLGNAIGAYAGGLPIDAGLGYRYPALVGVFIVLIGFVAVSLYSKRESASLSKI
;
A
#
# COMPACT_ATOMS: atom_id res chain seq x y z
N ASN A 1 -32.05 -4.61 3.16
CA ASN A 1 -31.11 -3.48 3.08
C ASN A 1 -31.87 -2.16 3.24
N ILE A 2 -31.83 -1.61 4.45
CA ILE A 2 -32.56 -0.38 4.81
C ILE A 2 -31.86 0.88 4.24
N MET A 3 -30.63 0.78 3.85
CA MET A 3 -29.84 1.91 3.33
C MET A 3 -29.45 1.71 1.87
N SER A 4 -29.79 2.68 1.03
CA SER A 4 -29.36 2.69 -0.37
C SER A 4 -27.84 2.76 -0.48
N TRP A 5 -27.23 2.05 -1.44
CA TRP A 5 -25.80 2.13 -1.79
C TRP A 5 -25.30 3.56 -2.08
N ARG A 6 -26.22 4.50 -2.31
CA ARG A 6 -25.92 5.92 -2.58
C ARG A 6 -25.53 6.71 -1.32
N ILE A 7 -25.97 6.28 -0.12
CA ILE A 7 -25.73 7.01 1.13
C ILE A 7 -24.24 7.15 1.46
N PRO A 8 -23.39 6.12 1.35
CA PRO A 8 -21.93 6.28 1.53
C PRO A 8 -21.32 7.31 0.59
N PHE A 9 -21.79 7.42 -0.65
CA PHE A 9 -21.28 8.42 -1.60
C PHE A 9 -21.70 9.83 -1.22
N LEU A 10 -22.93 10.03 -0.78
CA LEU A 10 -23.39 11.33 -0.27
C LEU A 10 -22.61 11.75 0.98
N PHE A 11 -22.38 10.82 1.91
CA PHE A 11 -21.57 11.07 3.10
C PHE A 11 -20.14 11.50 2.73
N ASN A 12 -19.48 10.77 1.83
CA ASN A 12 -18.16 11.14 1.32
C ASN A 12 -18.17 12.50 0.60
N GLY A 13 -19.22 12.81 -0.15
CA GLY A 13 -19.39 14.11 -0.81
C GLY A 13 -19.46 15.25 0.20
N VAL A 14 -20.26 15.11 1.27
CA VAL A 14 -20.37 16.11 2.35
C VAL A 14 -19.01 16.33 3.04
N TRP A 15 -18.29 15.24 3.39
CA TRP A 15 -16.95 15.35 3.96
C TRP A 15 -15.96 16.02 3.01
N GLY A 16 -16.06 15.74 1.71
CA GLY A 16 -15.24 16.40 0.69
C GLY A 16 -15.48 17.92 0.65
N LEU A 17 -16.74 18.37 0.72
CA LEU A 17 -17.08 19.78 0.78
C LEU A 17 -16.59 20.46 2.06
N ILE A 18 -16.72 19.79 3.22
CA ILE A 18 -16.18 20.27 4.49
C ILE A 18 -14.65 20.43 4.40
N THR A 19 -13.96 19.45 3.86
CA THR A 19 -12.50 19.49 3.67
C THR A 19 -12.11 20.63 2.74
N LEU A 20 -12.81 20.83 1.62
CA LEU A 20 -12.58 21.92 0.69
C LEU A 20 -12.72 23.28 1.37
N PHE A 21 -13.78 23.44 2.18
CA PHE A 21 -13.99 24.66 2.96
C PHE A 21 -12.84 24.97 3.92
N TYR A 22 -12.33 23.95 4.64
CA TYR A 22 -11.19 24.12 5.55
C TYR A 22 -9.89 24.42 4.81
N ILE A 23 -9.64 23.78 3.66
CA ILE A 23 -8.48 24.08 2.82
C ILE A 23 -8.56 25.55 2.35
N TRP A 24 -9.70 25.96 1.82
CA TRP A 24 -9.89 27.34 1.34
C TRP A 24 -9.70 28.39 2.45
N LYS A 25 -10.14 28.09 3.68
CA LYS A 25 -10.10 29.03 4.80
C LYS A 25 -8.75 29.09 5.51
N TRP A 26 -8.05 27.96 5.64
CA TRP A 26 -6.89 27.84 6.52
C TRP A 26 -5.57 27.56 5.83
N VAL A 27 -5.57 27.11 4.59
CA VAL A 27 -4.32 26.90 3.84
C VAL A 27 -3.87 28.24 3.25
N PRO A 28 -2.73 28.80 3.70
CA PRO A 28 -2.22 30.04 3.13
C PRO A 28 -1.77 29.82 1.68
N SER A 29 -1.93 30.84 0.84
CA SER A 29 -1.35 30.84 -0.50
C SER A 29 0.18 30.86 -0.38
N LEU A 30 0.82 29.77 -0.82
CA LEU A 30 2.27 29.69 -0.87
C LEU A 30 2.78 30.21 -2.22
N PRO A 31 3.99 30.82 -2.26
CA PRO A 31 4.60 31.20 -3.53
C PRO A 31 4.78 29.95 -4.41
N ALA A 32 4.53 30.12 -5.71
CA ALA A 32 4.70 29.04 -6.66
C ALA A 32 6.16 28.55 -6.64
N LEU A 33 6.32 27.21 -6.67
CA LEU A 33 7.64 26.62 -6.83
C LEU A 33 8.25 27.07 -8.18
N PRO A 34 9.58 27.21 -8.27
CA PRO A 34 10.23 27.55 -9.53
C PRO A 34 9.76 26.63 -10.66
N ASP A 35 9.28 27.20 -11.75
CA ASP A 35 8.85 26.41 -12.90
C ASP A 35 10.08 25.84 -13.61
N THR A 36 10.34 24.56 -13.39
CA THR A 36 11.41 23.80 -14.05
C THR A 36 10.95 23.23 -15.40
N GLY A 37 9.71 23.49 -15.80
CA GLY A 37 9.05 22.87 -16.94
C GLY A 37 8.87 21.34 -16.78
N LEU A 38 8.05 20.73 -17.62
CA LEU A 38 7.78 19.28 -17.55
C LEU A 38 9.06 18.42 -17.60
N LYS A 39 10.00 18.76 -18.47
CA LYS A 39 11.27 18.03 -18.58
C LYS A 39 12.14 18.13 -17.31
N GLY A 40 12.11 19.26 -16.62
CA GLY A 40 12.79 19.47 -15.35
C GLY A 40 12.19 18.61 -14.24
N GLN A 41 10.87 18.54 -14.17
CA GLN A 41 10.15 17.77 -13.16
C GLN A 41 10.39 16.26 -13.24
N PHE A 42 10.70 15.70 -14.42
CA PHE A 42 11.05 14.28 -14.61
C PHE A 42 12.55 13.99 -14.48
N ARG A 43 13.38 14.99 -14.22
CA ARG A 43 14.86 14.83 -14.18
C ARG A 43 15.31 13.82 -13.12
N PHE A 44 14.60 13.69 -12.00
CA PHE A 44 14.91 12.74 -10.94
C PHE A 44 14.86 11.27 -11.41
N LEU A 45 14.03 10.94 -12.42
CA LEU A 45 13.95 9.59 -12.99
C LEU A 45 15.23 9.16 -13.77
N LYS A 46 16.19 10.06 -13.99
CA LYS A 46 17.51 9.69 -14.52
C LYS A 46 18.34 8.90 -13.50
N ASN A 47 18.01 8.99 -12.22
CA ASN A 47 18.67 8.26 -11.15
C ASN A 47 17.99 6.91 -10.91
N LEU A 48 18.76 5.91 -10.46
CA LEU A 48 18.22 4.58 -10.16
C LEU A 48 17.41 4.53 -8.86
N ALA A 49 17.72 5.38 -7.86
CA ALA A 49 17.04 5.37 -6.56
C ALA A 49 15.52 5.57 -6.67
N PRO A 50 14.97 6.55 -7.41
CA PRO A 50 13.53 6.68 -7.62
C PRO A 50 12.89 5.44 -8.25
N TRP A 51 13.53 4.80 -9.22
CA TRP A 51 13.00 3.58 -9.83
C TRP A 51 12.91 2.41 -8.85
N LEU A 52 13.93 2.24 -7.99
CA LEU A 52 13.88 1.22 -6.94
C LEU A 52 12.72 1.48 -5.97
N LEU A 53 12.46 2.74 -5.63
CA LEU A 53 11.35 3.12 -4.75
C LEU A 53 9.99 2.95 -5.44
N ILE A 54 9.86 3.27 -6.73
CA ILE A 54 8.68 3.02 -7.56
C ILE A 54 8.38 1.52 -7.59
N PHE A 55 9.38 0.68 -7.87
CA PHE A 55 9.22 -0.78 -7.87
C PHE A 55 8.90 -1.32 -6.47
N THR A 56 9.51 -0.77 -5.42
CA THR A 56 9.18 -1.11 -4.04
C THR A 56 7.70 -0.88 -3.75
N THR A 57 7.16 0.26 -4.17
CA THR A 57 5.74 0.61 -3.97
C THR A 57 4.86 -0.28 -4.85
N MET A 58 5.15 -0.39 -6.13
CA MET A 58 4.34 -1.12 -7.10
C MET A 58 4.22 -2.61 -6.72
N PHE A 59 5.32 -3.28 -6.46
CA PHE A 59 5.32 -4.72 -6.17
C PHE A 59 5.03 -5.02 -4.70
N GLY A 60 5.52 -4.19 -3.76
CA GLY A 60 5.24 -4.37 -2.34
C GLY A 60 3.74 -4.27 -2.03
N ASN A 61 3.06 -3.26 -2.55
CA ASN A 61 1.63 -3.08 -2.36
C ASN A 61 0.81 -4.00 -3.27
N GLY A 62 1.24 -4.18 -4.52
CA GLY A 62 0.59 -5.08 -5.49
C GLY A 62 0.48 -6.52 -4.99
N GLY A 63 1.49 -7.02 -4.28
CA GLY A 63 1.45 -8.36 -3.70
C GLY A 63 0.35 -8.52 -2.65
N ILE A 64 0.08 -7.51 -1.82
CA ILE A 64 -1.06 -7.55 -0.90
C ILE A 64 -2.39 -7.45 -1.66
N PHE A 65 -2.47 -6.62 -2.70
CA PHE A 65 -3.69 -6.51 -3.51
C PHE A 65 -4.00 -7.79 -4.30
N CYS A 66 -3.01 -8.62 -4.59
CA CYS A 66 -3.19 -9.95 -5.16
C CYS A 66 -4.16 -10.80 -4.33
N TRP A 67 -4.02 -10.74 -3.02
CA TRP A 67 -4.90 -11.42 -2.06
C TRP A 67 -6.11 -10.58 -1.66
N TYR A 68 -5.91 -9.27 -1.37
CA TYR A 68 -6.94 -8.40 -0.83
C TYR A 68 -8.14 -8.23 -1.77
N SER A 69 -7.92 -8.25 -3.08
CA SER A 69 -9.00 -8.21 -4.08
C SER A 69 -9.95 -9.41 -3.99
N TYR A 70 -9.48 -10.51 -3.41
CA TYR A 70 -10.24 -11.75 -3.24
C TYR A 70 -10.50 -12.10 -1.77
N VAL A 71 -10.39 -11.12 -0.87
CA VAL A 71 -10.55 -11.35 0.57
C VAL A 71 -11.96 -11.81 0.92
N THR A 72 -12.99 -11.26 0.28
CA THR A 72 -14.39 -11.67 0.54
C THR A 72 -14.61 -13.14 0.21
N PRO A 73 -14.37 -13.64 -1.01
CA PRO A 73 -14.51 -15.07 -1.30
C PRO A 73 -13.59 -15.97 -0.45
N LEU A 74 -12.39 -15.50 -0.08
CA LEU A 74 -11.55 -16.26 0.85
C LEU A 74 -12.22 -16.41 2.22
N MET A 75 -12.75 -15.31 2.78
CA MET A 75 -13.38 -15.32 4.09
C MET A 75 -14.69 -16.14 4.11
N THR A 76 -15.47 -16.10 3.04
CA THR A 76 -16.75 -16.83 2.96
C THR A 76 -16.54 -18.31 2.61
N HIS A 77 -15.80 -18.62 1.55
CA HIS A 77 -15.66 -19.97 1.04
C HIS A 77 -14.54 -20.80 1.69
N VAL A 78 -13.53 -20.16 2.28
CA VAL A 78 -12.38 -20.87 2.89
C VAL A 78 -12.41 -20.77 4.40
N ALA A 79 -12.61 -19.57 4.96
CA ALA A 79 -12.64 -19.36 6.40
C ALA A 79 -14.01 -19.64 7.03
N GLY A 80 -15.07 -19.83 6.22
CA GLY A 80 -16.41 -20.25 6.66
C GLY A 80 -17.27 -19.14 7.31
N PHE A 81 -16.95 -17.87 7.04
CA PHE A 81 -17.77 -16.76 7.51
C PHE A 81 -19.05 -16.58 6.67
N SER A 82 -20.14 -16.16 7.32
CA SER A 82 -21.36 -15.77 6.60
C SER A 82 -21.18 -14.44 5.88
N GLU A 83 -21.94 -14.22 4.80
CA GLU A 83 -21.93 -12.93 4.08
C GLU A 83 -22.30 -11.75 4.98
N ASN A 84 -23.19 -11.94 5.95
CA ASN A 84 -23.58 -10.92 6.92
C ASN A 84 -22.41 -10.49 7.82
N SER A 85 -21.48 -11.39 8.13
CA SER A 85 -20.29 -11.09 8.94
C SER A 85 -19.26 -10.25 8.18
N MET A 86 -19.33 -10.22 6.85
CA MET A 86 -18.34 -9.52 6.02
C MET A 86 -18.31 -8.02 6.29
N THR A 87 -19.44 -7.39 6.58
CA THR A 87 -19.47 -5.98 6.95
C THR A 87 -18.59 -5.69 8.17
N PHE A 88 -18.71 -6.52 9.23
CA PHE A 88 -17.89 -6.36 10.43
C PHE A 88 -16.41 -6.65 10.16
N ILE A 89 -16.12 -7.70 9.40
CA ILE A 89 -14.75 -8.06 9.01
C ILE A 89 -14.08 -6.93 8.21
N MET A 90 -14.81 -6.29 7.29
CA MET A 90 -14.27 -5.14 6.53
C MET A 90 -14.08 -3.89 7.41
N VAL A 91 -14.90 -3.67 8.41
CA VAL A 91 -14.66 -2.61 9.41
C VAL A 91 -13.36 -2.87 10.17
N LEU A 92 -13.12 -4.11 10.62
CA LEU A 92 -11.86 -4.48 11.27
C LEU A 92 -10.65 -4.26 10.34
N ALA A 93 -10.77 -4.61 9.05
CA ALA A 93 -9.73 -4.32 8.07
C ALA A 93 -9.44 -2.81 7.97
N GLY A 94 -10.48 -1.98 7.88
CA GLY A 94 -10.33 -0.52 7.82
C GLY A 94 -9.70 0.08 9.09
N LEU A 95 -10.09 -0.41 10.28
CA LEU A 95 -9.46 -0.01 11.55
C LEU A 95 -7.98 -0.41 11.58
N SER A 96 -7.65 -1.61 11.11
CA SER A 96 -6.26 -2.08 11.01
C SER A 96 -5.44 -1.24 10.05
N MET A 97 -6.00 -0.82 8.91
CA MET A 97 -5.37 0.11 7.97
C MET A 97 -5.07 1.46 8.63
N THR A 98 -6.01 1.99 9.43
CA THR A 98 -5.82 3.25 10.16
C THR A 98 -4.70 3.14 11.18
N VAL A 99 -4.71 2.08 11.99
CA VAL A 99 -3.64 1.82 12.97
C VAL A 99 -2.30 1.64 12.27
N GLY A 100 -2.27 0.88 11.18
CA GLY A 100 -1.06 0.67 10.38
C GLY A 100 -0.48 1.98 9.85
N ASN A 101 -1.31 2.86 9.31
CA ASN A 101 -0.88 4.16 8.78
C ASN A 101 -0.24 5.05 9.87
N LEU A 102 -0.88 5.14 11.05
CA LEU A 102 -0.37 5.90 12.19
C LEU A 102 0.95 5.32 12.71
N MET A 103 1.03 4.00 12.87
CA MET A 103 2.25 3.31 13.32
C MET A 103 3.37 3.44 12.30
N GLY A 104 3.06 3.32 11.01
CA GLY A 104 4.03 3.46 9.93
C GLY A 104 4.68 4.83 9.89
N GLY A 105 3.90 5.91 10.04
CA GLY A 105 4.42 7.27 10.19
C GLY A 105 5.33 7.39 11.42
N LYS A 106 4.84 7.02 12.60
CA LYS A 106 5.61 7.10 13.86
C LYS A 106 6.92 6.30 13.79
N PHE A 107 6.89 5.08 13.28
CA PHE A 107 8.10 4.26 13.16
C PHE A 107 9.05 4.80 12.09
N SER A 108 8.52 5.41 11.02
CA SER A 108 9.34 6.08 10.02
C SER A 108 10.18 7.22 10.61
N ASP A 109 9.58 8.00 11.53
CA ASP A 109 10.28 9.08 12.22
C ASP A 109 11.35 8.56 13.19
N GLN A 110 11.09 7.43 13.85
CA GLN A 110 11.99 6.86 14.86
C GLN A 110 13.12 6.03 14.26
N TYR A 111 12.83 5.20 13.28
CA TYR A 111 13.76 4.17 12.75
C TYR A 111 14.22 4.43 11.33
N GLY A 112 13.63 5.42 10.65
CA GLY A 112 13.91 5.74 9.25
C GLY A 112 13.00 4.99 8.26
N ALA A 113 12.55 5.72 7.25
CA ALA A 113 11.52 5.27 6.31
C ALA A 113 11.89 3.99 5.55
N ALA A 114 13.14 3.89 5.04
CA ALA A 114 13.58 2.72 4.28
C ALA A 114 13.56 1.43 5.12
N ARG A 115 13.94 1.54 6.39
CA ARG A 115 13.95 0.41 7.32
C ARG A 115 12.53 -0.06 7.62
N VAL A 116 11.61 0.87 7.88
CA VAL A 116 10.19 0.55 8.13
C VAL A 116 9.57 -0.14 6.92
N VAL A 117 9.75 0.40 5.71
CA VAL A 117 9.24 -0.25 4.48
C VAL A 117 9.79 -1.66 4.34
N LYS A 118 11.10 -1.86 4.55
CA LYS A 118 11.74 -3.16 4.42
C LYS A 118 11.17 -4.19 5.39
N TYR A 119 11.08 -3.88 6.68
CA TYR A 119 10.55 -4.82 7.68
C TYR A 119 9.06 -5.07 7.51
N THR A 120 8.29 -4.04 7.17
CA THR A 120 6.85 -4.22 6.92
C THR A 120 6.60 -5.13 5.72
N GLN A 121 7.40 -5.07 4.65
CA GLN A 121 7.28 -5.99 3.52
C GLN A 121 7.60 -7.44 3.92
N VAL A 122 8.54 -7.68 4.84
CA VAL A 122 8.76 -9.02 5.39
C VAL A 122 7.54 -9.51 6.17
N ILE A 123 6.97 -8.65 7.02
CA ILE A 123 5.75 -8.97 7.77
C ILE A 123 4.59 -9.30 6.82
N MET A 124 4.41 -8.50 5.76
CA MET A 124 3.37 -8.72 4.76
C MET A 124 3.56 -10.05 4.00
N ALA A 125 4.79 -10.34 3.56
CA ALA A 125 5.09 -11.61 2.88
C ALA A 125 4.85 -12.82 3.80
N SER A 126 5.27 -12.73 5.05
CA SER A 126 5.03 -13.78 6.06
C SER A 126 3.54 -13.94 6.38
N GLY A 127 2.80 -12.83 6.47
CA GLY A 127 1.35 -12.82 6.67
C GLY A 127 0.59 -13.46 5.51
N LEU A 128 0.95 -13.15 4.27
CA LEU A 128 0.37 -13.77 3.07
C LEU A 128 0.67 -15.28 3.02
N LEU A 129 1.89 -15.68 3.36
CA LEU A 129 2.26 -17.09 3.42
C LEU A 129 1.47 -17.82 4.51
N ALA A 130 1.30 -17.19 5.68
CA ALA A 130 0.48 -17.75 6.75
C ALA A 130 -1.01 -17.84 6.33
N ILE A 131 -1.55 -16.87 5.61
CA ILE A 131 -2.91 -16.91 5.05
C ILE A 131 -3.06 -18.12 4.12
N PHE A 132 -2.09 -18.38 3.23
CA PHE A 132 -2.15 -19.51 2.31
C PHE A 132 -2.34 -20.85 3.06
N PHE A 133 -1.62 -21.07 4.16
CA PHE A 133 -1.70 -22.32 4.93
C PHE A 133 -2.86 -22.34 5.93
N ALA A 134 -3.16 -21.23 6.59
CA ALA A 134 -4.02 -21.19 7.78
C ALA A 134 -5.39 -20.51 7.56
N ALA A 135 -5.75 -20.12 6.33
CA ALA A 135 -7.02 -19.42 6.05
C ALA A 135 -8.28 -20.22 6.40
N SER A 136 -8.20 -21.56 6.56
CA SER A 136 -9.34 -22.38 7.01
C SER A 136 -9.67 -22.22 8.50
N VAL A 137 -8.77 -21.64 9.28
CA VAL A 137 -9.02 -21.34 10.70
C VAL A 137 -9.57 -19.93 10.79
N SER A 138 -10.89 -19.80 10.97
CA SER A 138 -11.63 -18.53 10.83
C SER A 138 -11.05 -17.38 11.63
N TRP A 139 -10.78 -17.56 12.93
CA TRP A 139 -10.23 -16.48 13.76
C TRP A 139 -8.81 -16.08 13.35
N LEU A 140 -7.99 -17.05 12.90
CA LEU A 140 -6.63 -16.79 12.44
C LEU A 140 -6.62 -16.04 11.09
N ALA A 141 -7.56 -16.38 10.20
CA ALA A 141 -7.74 -15.66 8.93
C ALA A 141 -8.02 -14.16 9.16
N VAL A 142 -8.86 -13.81 10.13
CA VAL A 142 -9.15 -12.41 10.49
C VAL A 142 -7.94 -11.71 11.07
N ILE A 143 -7.19 -12.34 11.97
CA ILE A 143 -5.97 -11.75 12.56
C ILE A 143 -4.92 -11.49 11.45
N LEU A 144 -4.68 -12.48 10.59
CA LEU A 144 -3.72 -12.34 9.50
C LEU A 144 -4.16 -11.28 8.49
N MET A 145 -5.46 -11.18 8.20
CA MET A 145 -6.03 -10.10 7.41
C MET A 145 -5.70 -8.74 8.03
N CYS A 146 -5.94 -8.57 9.32
CA CYS A 146 -5.65 -7.32 10.03
C CYS A 146 -4.15 -6.97 9.96
N ILE A 147 -3.25 -7.95 10.11
CA ILE A 147 -1.80 -7.74 10.01
C ILE A 147 -1.42 -7.29 8.58
N CYS A 148 -1.92 -7.97 7.55
CA CYS A 148 -1.61 -7.65 6.16
C CYS A 148 -2.15 -6.28 5.75
N THR A 149 -3.39 -5.94 6.15
CA THR A 149 -4.00 -4.64 5.83
C THR A 149 -3.36 -3.49 6.62
N ALA A 150 -2.98 -3.71 7.88
CA ALA A 150 -2.17 -2.76 8.63
C ALA A 150 -0.82 -2.52 7.96
N GLY A 151 -0.14 -3.58 7.51
CA GLY A 151 1.13 -3.50 6.78
C GLY A 151 1.02 -2.70 5.49
N LEU A 152 -0.05 -2.92 4.72
CA LEU A 152 -0.31 -2.21 3.46
C LEU A 152 -0.32 -0.68 3.65
N PHE A 153 -0.94 -0.21 4.72
CA PHE A 153 -1.01 1.23 5.01
C PHE A 153 0.17 1.75 5.83
N ALA A 154 0.84 0.90 6.61
CA ALA A 154 2.05 1.28 7.34
C ALA A 154 3.20 1.71 6.41
N VAL A 155 3.27 1.21 5.19
CA VAL A 155 4.29 1.59 4.21
C VAL A 155 3.95 2.85 3.43
N SER A 156 2.71 3.32 3.44
CA SER A 156 2.21 4.42 2.59
C SER A 156 2.99 5.72 2.81
N ALA A 157 2.98 6.26 4.04
CA ALA A 157 3.69 7.50 4.36
C ALA A 157 5.22 7.37 4.21
N PRO A 158 5.88 6.28 4.69
CA PRO A 158 7.31 6.08 4.47
C PRO A 158 7.71 6.02 2.99
N GLN A 159 6.96 5.33 2.13
CA GLN A 159 7.23 5.24 0.70
C GLN A 159 7.12 6.61 0.02
N GLN A 160 6.09 7.39 0.39
CA GLN A 160 5.91 8.74 -0.13
C GLN A 160 7.06 9.65 0.27
N LEU A 161 7.48 9.61 1.54
CA LEU A 161 8.62 10.37 2.05
C LEU A 161 9.93 10.02 1.33
N LEU A 162 10.19 8.73 1.12
CA LEU A 162 11.40 8.27 0.43
C LEU A 162 11.46 8.79 -1.02
N LEU A 163 10.36 8.67 -1.77
CA LEU A 163 10.37 9.12 -3.15
C LEU A 163 10.45 10.65 -3.24
N LEU A 164 9.75 11.38 -2.35
CA LEU A 164 9.82 12.82 -2.27
C LEU A 164 11.26 13.32 -2.03
N ARG A 165 11.98 12.70 -1.08
CA ARG A 165 13.40 13.01 -0.80
C ARG A 165 14.33 12.74 -1.98
N ASN A 166 14.00 11.77 -2.83
CA ASN A 166 14.77 11.40 -4.01
C ASN A 166 14.32 12.12 -5.30
N SER A 167 13.34 13.04 -5.20
CA SER A 167 12.75 13.75 -6.35
C SER A 167 13.04 15.24 -6.33
N ARG A 168 14.24 15.64 -5.88
CA ARG A 168 14.62 17.07 -5.79
C ARG A 168 14.44 17.79 -7.11
N GLY A 169 13.73 18.91 -7.08
CA GLY A 169 13.36 19.71 -8.24
C GLY A 169 12.20 19.14 -9.08
N GLY A 170 11.55 18.08 -8.60
CA GLY A 170 10.37 17.44 -9.19
C GLY A 170 9.48 16.82 -8.11
N GLU A 171 9.37 17.45 -6.95
CA GLU A 171 8.70 16.93 -5.76
C GLU A 171 7.23 16.59 -6.03
N MET A 172 6.52 17.45 -6.75
CA MET A 172 5.12 17.19 -7.14
C MET A 172 5.00 15.95 -8.02
N MET A 173 5.90 15.79 -8.99
CA MET A 173 5.93 14.62 -9.88
C MET A 173 6.35 13.37 -9.12
N GLY A 174 7.29 13.48 -8.17
CA GLY A 174 7.66 12.40 -7.27
C GLY A 174 6.47 11.88 -6.46
N ALA A 175 5.69 12.78 -5.86
CA ALA A 175 4.47 12.41 -5.14
C ALA A 175 3.43 11.73 -6.05
N ALA A 176 3.25 12.24 -7.28
CA ALA A 176 2.36 11.62 -8.26
C ALA A 176 2.85 10.23 -8.68
N CYS A 177 4.17 10.02 -8.85
CA CYS A 177 4.73 8.72 -9.19
C CYS A 177 4.48 7.65 -8.12
N VAL A 178 4.45 8.01 -6.82
CA VAL A 178 4.06 7.05 -5.76
C VAL A 178 2.63 6.57 -5.99
N GLN A 179 1.72 7.48 -6.26
CA GLN A 179 0.31 7.15 -6.46
C GLN A 179 0.09 6.32 -7.73
N VAL A 180 0.81 6.65 -8.81
CA VAL A 180 0.80 5.84 -10.04
C VAL A 180 1.34 4.43 -9.77
N ALA A 181 2.49 4.31 -9.09
CA ALA A 181 3.08 3.03 -8.72
C ALA A 181 2.14 2.19 -7.86
N PHE A 182 1.48 2.81 -6.87
CA PHE A 182 0.49 2.15 -6.02
C PHE A 182 -0.67 1.60 -6.85
N ASN A 183 -1.28 2.41 -7.71
CA ASN A 183 -2.43 1.98 -8.52
C ASN A 183 -2.06 0.94 -9.57
N LEU A 184 -0.89 1.06 -10.23
CA LEU A 184 -0.39 0.04 -11.15
C LEU A 184 -0.12 -1.28 -10.40
N GLY A 185 0.48 -1.20 -9.21
CA GLY A 185 0.69 -2.37 -8.36
C GLY A 185 -0.63 -3.06 -8.00
N ASN A 186 -1.65 -2.29 -7.61
CA ASN A 186 -2.97 -2.82 -7.29
C ASN A 186 -3.62 -3.51 -8.49
N ALA A 187 -3.54 -2.90 -9.68
CA ALA A 187 -4.08 -3.49 -10.91
C ALA A 187 -3.36 -4.80 -11.28
N ILE A 188 -2.01 -4.78 -11.28
CA ILE A 188 -1.19 -5.97 -11.54
C ILE A 188 -1.48 -7.05 -10.50
N GLY A 189 -1.54 -6.68 -9.22
CA GLY A 189 -1.83 -7.60 -8.11
C GLY A 189 -3.20 -8.24 -8.26
N ALA A 190 -4.26 -7.44 -8.47
CA ALA A 190 -5.61 -7.96 -8.64
C ALA A 190 -5.70 -8.92 -9.84
N TYR A 191 -5.09 -8.58 -10.96
CA TYR A 191 -5.04 -9.45 -12.14
C TYR A 191 -4.28 -10.76 -11.84
N ALA A 192 -3.06 -10.66 -11.29
CA ALA A 192 -2.25 -11.84 -10.99
C ALA A 192 -2.90 -12.76 -9.95
N GLY A 193 -3.66 -12.19 -8.98
CA GLY A 193 -4.43 -12.95 -8.01
C GLY A 193 -5.62 -13.70 -8.60
N GLY A 194 -6.18 -13.21 -9.70
CA GLY A 194 -7.26 -13.90 -10.43
C GLY A 194 -6.80 -15.14 -11.17
N LEU A 195 -5.57 -15.13 -11.72
CA LEU A 195 -5.06 -16.23 -12.54
C LEU A 195 -5.16 -17.62 -11.89
N PRO A 196 -4.73 -17.83 -10.64
CA PRO A 196 -4.89 -19.14 -9.99
C PRO A 196 -6.36 -19.50 -9.72
N ILE A 197 -7.23 -18.52 -9.52
CA ILE A 197 -8.67 -18.76 -9.33
C ILE A 197 -9.28 -19.24 -10.63
N ASP A 198 -8.99 -18.58 -11.75
CA ASP A 198 -9.45 -18.96 -13.09
C ASP A 198 -8.92 -20.33 -13.51
N ALA A 199 -7.73 -20.71 -13.03
CA ALA A 199 -7.16 -22.05 -13.20
C ALA A 199 -7.78 -23.11 -12.27
N GLY A 200 -8.78 -22.76 -11.43
CA GLY A 200 -9.47 -23.70 -10.56
C GLY A 200 -8.71 -24.10 -9.29
N LEU A 201 -7.60 -23.42 -8.96
CA LEU A 201 -6.78 -23.74 -7.78
C LEU A 201 -7.44 -23.30 -6.46
N GLY A 202 -8.33 -22.28 -6.50
CA GLY A 202 -9.10 -21.80 -5.35
C GLY A 202 -8.55 -20.53 -4.70
N TYR A 203 -9.31 -20.00 -3.73
CA TYR A 203 -9.13 -18.65 -3.16
C TYR A 203 -7.94 -18.45 -2.22
N ARG A 204 -7.18 -19.50 -1.89
CA ARG A 204 -5.94 -19.40 -1.10
C ARG A 204 -4.74 -18.97 -1.93
N TYR A 205 -4.71 -19.38 -3.20
CA TYR A 205 -3.55 -19.21 -4.09
C TYR A 205 -3.20 -17.74 -4.41
N PRO A 206 -4.15 -16.79 -4.49
CA PRO A 206 -3.81 -15.37 -4.59
C PRO A 206 -2.84 -14.89 -3.51
N ALA A 207 -2.94 -15.41 -2.27
CA ALA A 207 -2.00 -15.07 -1.21
C ALA A 207 -0.59 -15.57 -1.53
N LEU A 208 -0.45 -16.79 -2.05
CA LEU A 208 0.84 -17.34 -2.44
C LEU A 208 1.49 -16.55 -3.59
N VAL A 209 0.72 -16.21 -4.63
CA VAL A 209 1.20 -15.33 -5.73
C VAL A 209 1.64 -13.97 -5.17
N GLY A 210 0.86 -13.44 -4.23
CA GLY A 210 1.17 -12.18 -3.55
C GLY A 210 2.51 -12.20 -2.81
N VAL A 211 2.90 -13.34 -2.20
CA VAL A 211 4.23 -13.50 -1.57
C VAL A 211 5.34 -13.22 -2.57
N PHE A 212 5.31 -13.85 -3.75
CA PHE A 212 6.35 -13.65 -4.77
C PHE A 212 6.43 -12.20 -5.24
N ILE A 213 5.28 -11.55 -5.41
CA ILE A 213 5.22 -10.14 -5.82
C ILE A 213 5.79 -9.23 -4.73
N VAL A 214 5.43 -9.43 -3.43
CA VAL A 214 6.00 -8.66 -2.31
C VAL A 214 7.51 -8.84 -2.22
N LEU A 215 8.03 -10.04 -2.47
CA LEU A 215 9.48 -10.30 -2.45
C LEU A 215 10.23 -9.50 -3.52
N ILE A 216 9.64 -9.25 -4.68
CA ILE A 216 10.24 -8.34 -5.69
C ILE A 216 10.36 -6.92 -5.11
N GLY A 217 9.30 -6.42 -4.45
CA GLY A 217 9.33 -5.13 -3.77
C GLY A 217 10.37 -5.08 -2.65
N PHE A 218 10.50 -6.15 -1.87
CA PHE A 218 11.51 -6.29 -0.82
C PHE A 218 12.94 -6.26 -1.36
N VAL A 219 13.22 -6.91 -2.49
CA VAL A 219 14.52 -6.84 -3.14
C VAL A 219 14.80 -5.40 -3.58
N ALA A 220 13.83 -4.71 -4.17
CA ALA A 220 14.00 -3.34 -4.62
C ALA A 220 14.35 -2.38 -3.45
N VAL A 221 13.62 -2.44 -2.32
CA VAL A 221 13.93 -1.59 -1.15
C VAL A 221 15.25 -1.98 -0.50
N SER A 222 15.64 -3.26 -0.54
CA SER A 222 16.92 -3.72 0.01
C SER A 222 18.11 -3.21 -0.81
N LEU A 223 17.98 -3.18 -2.13
CA LEU A 223 18.97 -2.56 -3.03
C LEU A 223 19.06 -1.05 -2.83
N TYR A 224 17.92 -0.38 -2.65
CA TYR A 224 17.87 1.05 -2.31
C TYR A 224 18.63 1.32 -0.99
N SER A 225 18.31 0.59 0.08
CA SER A 225 18.93 0.78 1.40
C SER A 225 20.45 0.56 1.38
N LYS A 226 20.94 -0.44 0.65
CA LYS A 226 22.40 -0.67 0.48
C LYS A 226 23.08 0.51 -0.19
N ARG A 227 22.46 1.09 -1.22
CA ARG A 227 23.02 2.26 -1.93
C ARG A 227 23.04 3.52 -1.07
N GLU A 228 21.96 3.75 -0.33
CA GLU A 228 21.86 4.87 0.61
C GLU A 228 22.96 4.81 1.66
N SER A 229 23.16 3.63 2.28
CA SER A 229 24.24 3.42 3.26
C SER A 229 25.64 3.61 2.65
N ALA A 230 25.85 3.11 1.42
CA ALA A 230 27.14 3.29 0.73
C ALA A 230 27.42 4.74 0.32
N SER A 231 26.39 5.56 0.13
CA SER A 231 26.56 6.99 -0.15
C SER A 231 26.91 7.79 1.11
N LEU A 232 26.34 7.41 2.25
CA LEU A 232 26.60 8.04 3.55
C LEU A 232 28.02 7.72 4.09
N SER A 233 28.58 6.56 3.76
CA SER A 233 29.94 6.16 4.18
C SER A 233 31.06 6.85 3.38
N LYS A 234 30.75 7.60 2.35
CA LYS A 234 31.70 8.33 1.50
C LYS A 234 31.80 9.83 1.82
N ILE A 235 30.99 10.30 2.77
CA ILE A 235 30.97 11.66 3.31
C ILE A 235 31.64 11.69 4.67
#